data_f7ac93c8e2bb42aa37433429ffb89a64
#
_entry.id   f7ac93c8e2bb42aa37433429ffb89a64
#
_cell.length_a   1.000
_cell.length_b   1.000
_cell.length_c   1.000
_cell.angle_alpha   90.00
_cell.angle_beta   90.00
_cell.angle_gamma   90.00
#
_symmetry.space_group_name_H-M   'P 1'
#
loop_
_entity.id
_entity.type
_entity.pdbx_description
1 polymer ?
#
loop_
_entity_poly.entity_id
_entity_poly.type
_entity_poly.pdbx_seq_one_letter_code
_entity_poly.pdbx_strand_id
1 'polypeptide(L)'
;MAEKKVEKNEFLFDLKTPETTWKGHSKGANSDVGSITDAEGEHGLYWCLDSIMHKNGEPDQEKPSMPHFHWHGYETFFVDSGSLWLYIDGMKAKAKKGDIVHLQAGQSQGMVFMGDVKWRGTYHDFATYSESGDVNRVKRYMPELAEDPELNALAPNGFMDTNPMEPFLCKEVPASKCTAIKNLKRPHASYEFPGCSFKIVVERWENGGVKELDCAVMEPGFTAKWVKYPPIRELFYLRKGKVKFTICGQTFIADDECVINAPRFAPRSIEVLEPSEMYDLGGQPYWSLFLQSYASIKHYDPKRLTPETIDGLKKKFHIQIESIGMKRKRK
;
A
#
# COMPACT_ATOMS: atom_id res chain seq x y z
N MET A 1 36.11 14.99 -14.92
CA MET A 1 35.47 13.66 -14.79
C MET A 1 33.99 13.87 -15.03
N ALA A 2 33.45 13.33 -16.10
CA ALA A 2 32.01 13.48 -16.40
C ALA A 2 31.22 12.65 -15.36
N GLU A 3 30.33 13.30 -14.63
CA GLU A 3 29.35 12.63 -13.78
C GLU A 3 28.58 11.63 -14.65
N LYS A 4 28.72 10.35 -14.35
CA LYS A 4 27.86 9.33 -14.93
C LYS A 4 26.43 9.67 -14.49
N LYS A 5 25.59 10.18 -15.41
CA LYS A 5 24.15 10.24 -15.24
C LYS A 5 23.71 8.82 -14.89
N VAL A 6 23.29 8.61 -13.64
CA VAL A 6 22.65 7.37 -13.24
C VAL A 6 21.36 7.28 -14.05
N GLU A 7 21.27 6.33 -14.97
CA GLU A 7 20.05 6.10 -15.72
C GLU A 7 18.94 5.81 -14.70
N LYS A 8 17.89 6.62 -14.72
CA LYS A 8 16.75 6.51 -13.81
C LYS A 8 16.04 5.18 -14.12
N ASN A 9 16.06 4.25 -13.17
CA ASN A 9 15.33 3.00 -13.31
C ASN A 9 13.82 3.30 -13.23
N GLU A 10 13.07 2.99 -14.28
CA GLU A 10 11.64 3.26 -14.37
C GLU A 10 10.78 2.41 -13.42
N PHE A 11 11.33 1.29 -12.93
CA PHE A 11 10.62 0.38 -12.02
C PHE A 11 10.87 0.69 -10.54
N LEU A 12 11.83 1.56 -10.21
CA LEU A 12 12.28 1.83 -8.85
C LEU A 12 12.07 3.28 -8.48
N PHE A 13 11.36 3.51 -7.37
CA PHE A 13 11.14 4.81 -6.76
C PHE A 13 11.71 4.80 -5.35
N ASP A 14 12.76 5.60 -5.13
CA ASP A 14 13.37 5.77 -3.81
C ASP A 14 12.64 6.88 -3.05
N LEU A 15 11.90 6.50 -2.01
CA LEU A 15 11.10 7.43 -1.22
C LEU A 15 11.95 8.32 -0.30
N LYS A 16 13.24 8.05 -0.16
CA LYS A 16 14.18 8.88 0.61
C LYS A 16 14.63 10.13 -0.18
N THR A 17 14.43 10.10 -1.50
CA THR A 17 14.81 11.20 -2.41
C THR A 17 13.61 11.65 -3.25
N PRO A 18 12.60 12.27 -2.64
CA PRO A 18 11.34 12.60 -3.32
C PRO A 18 11.54 13.52 -4.52
N GLU A 19 12.45 14.49 -4.46
CA GLU A 19 12.68 15.47 -5.52
C GLU A 19 13.15 14.83 -6.84
N THR A 20 13.80 13.68 -6.78
CA THR A 20 14.32 13.00 -7.96
C THR A 20 13.44 11.86 -8.44
N THR A 21 12.61 11.34 -7.56
CA THR A 21 11.88 10.08 -7.76
C THR A 21 10.39 10.30 -7.99
N TRP A 22 9.82 11.31 -7.34
CA TRP A 22 8.40 11.54 -7.31
C TRP A 22 7.89 12.31 -8.52
N LYS A 23 6.71 11.94 -9.02
CA LYS A 23 6.04 12.66 -10.12
C LYS A 23 5.53 14.04 -9.68
N GLY A 24 5.18 14.18 -8.41
CA GLY A 24 4.76 15.42 -7.79
C GLY A 24 5.49 15.64 -6.48
N HIS A 25 5.84 16.86 -6.17
CA HIS A 25 6.42 17.26 -4.90
C HIS A 25 5.90 18.64 -4.50
N SER A 26 5.41 18.76 -3.28
CA SER A 26 4.97 20.02 -2.70
C SER A 26 5.53 20.20 -1.30
N LYS A 27 5.91 21.43 -0.97
CA LYS A 27 6.34 21.82 0.36
C LYS A 27 5.31 22.74 0.98
N GLY A 28 4.74 22.32 2.09
CA GLY A 28 3.94 23.16 2.96
C GLY A 28 4.77 23.74 4.11
N ALA A 29 4.17 24.63 4.91
CA ALA A 29 4.84 25.20 6.09
C ALA A 29 5.29 24.11 7.08
N ASN A 30 4.49 23.08 7.26
CA ASN A 30 4.70 21.99 8.23
C ASN A 30 4.74 20.60 7.59
N SER A 31 4.75 20.48 6.25
CA SER A 31 4.76 19.19 5.59
C SER A 31 5.53 19.23 4.27
N ASP A 32 6.28 18.17 4.02
CA ASP A 32 6.83 17.87 2.70
C ASP A 32 6.04 16.65 2.17
N VAL A 33 5.44 16.81 0.99
CA VAL A 33 4.65 15.76 0.35
C VAL A 33 5.24 15.45 -1.02
N GLY A 34 5.61 14.21 -1.22
CA GLY A 34 5.94 13.69 -2.54
C GLY A 34 4.93 12.62 -2.94
N SER A 35 4.54 12.57 -4.20
CA SER A 35 3.55 11.59 -4.66
C SER A 35 3.99 10.81 -5.89
N ILE A 36 3.65 9.53 -5.90
CA ILE A 36 3.69 8.65 -7.07
C ILE A 36 2.25 8.30 -7.38
N THR A 37 1.77 8.72 -8.53
CA THR A 37 0.40 8.45 -8.95
C THR A 37 0.38 7.60 -10.20
N ASP A 38 -0.55 6.67 -10.29
CA ASP A 38 -0.97 6.02 -11.52
C ASP A 38 -2.31 6.60 -11.97
N ALA A 39 -2.23 7.81 -12.50
CA ALA A 39 -3.42 8.55 -12.94
C ALA A 39 -4.08 7.95 -14.19
N GLU A 40 -3.36 7.15 -14.95
CA GLU A 40 -3.85 6.53 -16.19
C GLU A 40 -4.44 5.14 -15.94
N GLY A 41 -4.58 4.74 -14.67
CA GLY A 41 -5.03 3.44 -14.17
C GLY A 41 -5.55 2.49 -15.23
N GLU A 42 -4.70 1.64 -15.78
CA GLU A 42 -5.04 0.68 -16.83
C GLU A 42 -6.19 -0.26 -16.48
N HIS A 43 -6.72 -0.13 -15.25
CA HIS A 43 -7.75 -1.01 -14.70
C HIS A 43 -8.90 -0.30 -13.99
N GLY A 44 -9.00 1.01 -14.10
CA GLY A 44 -9.95 1.78 -13.29
C GLY A 44 -9.62 1.77 -11.79
N LEU A 45 -8.42 1.32 -11.43
CA LEU A 45 -7.88 1.38 -10.09
C LEU A 45 -6.94 2.56 -10.00
N TYR A 46 -7.41 3.63 -9.40
CA TYR A 46 -6.53 4.71 -9.01
C TYR A 46 -5.78 4.31 -7.73
N TRP A 47 -4.49 4.45 -7.75
CA TRP A 47 -3.69 4.42 -6.54
C TRP A 47 -2.71 5.59 -6.54
N CYS A 48 -2.49 6.14 -5.38
CA CYS A 48 -1.37 7.03 -5.13
C CYS A 48 -0.59 6.51 -3.92
N LEU A 49 0.68 6.78 -3.90
CA LEU A 49 1.50 6.64 -2.71
C LEU A 49 2.08 8.00 -2.40
N ASP A 50 1.71 8.51 -1.25
CA ASP A 50 2.21 9.77 -0.73
C ASP A 50 3.25 9.53 0.35
N SER A 51 4.35 10.25 0.26
CA SER A 51 5.32 10.35 1.35
C SER A 51 5.12 11.69 2.04
N ILE A 52 4.69 11.64 3.27
CA ILE A 52 4.38 12.83 4.03
C ILE A 52 5.29 12.90 5.25
N MET A 53 5.96 14.05 5.39
CA MET A 53 6.73 14.40 6.56
C MET A 53 6.05 15.58 7.22
N HIS A 54 5.42 15.36 8.36
CA HIS A 54 4.95 16.42 9.23
C HIS A 54 6.09 16.82 10.16
N LYS A 55 6.45 18.11 10.12
CA LYS A 55 7.47 18.71 11.00
C LYS A 55 6.78 19.58 12.02
N ASN A 56 7.25 19.52 13.26
CA ASN A 56 6.74 20.35 14.36
C ASN A 56 5.24 20.18 14.58
N GLY A 57 4.74 18.95 14.48
CA GLY A 57 3.36 18.66 14.89
C GLY A 57 3.16 19.14 16.32
N GLU A 58 2.20 20.03 16.54
CA GLU A 58 1.92 20.54 17.87
C GLU A 58 1.31 19.41 18.71
N PRO A 59 1.98 18.99 19.79
CA PRO A 59 1.51 17.86 20.61
C PRO A 59 0.18 18.12 21.30
N ASP A 60 -0.22 19.39 21.39
CA ASP A 60 -1.39 19.83 22.15
C ASP A 60 -2.57 20.26 21.30
N GLN A 61 -2.63 19.86 20.04
CA GLN A 61 -3.83 20.10 19.23
C GLN A 61 -5.01 19.32 19.82
N GLU A 62 -5.95 20.06 20.40
CA GLU A 62 -7.18 19.47 20.96
C GLU A 62 -8.11 18.91 19.89
N LYS A 63 -7.98 19.39 18.65
CA LYS A 63 -8.85 19.00 17.53
C LYS A 63 -8.05 18.35 16.41
N PRO A 64 -8.55 17.23 15.86
CA PRO A 64 -7.94 16.63 14.69
C PRO A 64 -8.01 17.58 13.49
N SER A 65 -6.94 17.61 12.72
CA SER A 65 -6.93 18.35 11.47
C SER A 65 -7.84 17.68 10.44
N MET A 66 -8.66 18.46 9.77
CA MET A 66 -9.50 18.04 8.64
C MET A 66 -10.25 16.71 8.88
N PRO A 67 -11.17 16.61 9.85
CA PRO A 67 -12.02 15.44 9.98
C PRO A 67 -12.82 15.26 8.69
N HIS A 68 -12.75 14.08 8.10
CA HIS A 68 -13.41 13.78 6.83
C HIS A 68 -13.67 12.29 6.70
N PHE A 69 -14.39 11.90 5.65
CA PHE A 69 -14.53 10.52 5.22
C PHE A 69 -14.55 10.47 3.68
N HIS A 70 -14.22 9.32 3.14
CA HIS A 70 -14.31 9.03 1.71
C HIS A 70 -15.53 8.17 1.44
N TRP A 71 -16.34 8.53 0.45
CA TRP A 71 -17.54 7.77 0.11
C TRP A 71 -17.23 6.39 -0.45
N HIS A 72 -16.16 6.27 -1.23
CA HIS A 72 -15.82 5.07 -1.98
C HIS A 72 -14.36 4.64 -1.79
N GLY A 73 -13.55 5.48 -1.20
CA GLY A 73 -12.10 5.29 -1.11
C GLY A 73 -11.66 4.61 0.18
N TYR A 74 -10.55 3.89 0.05
CA TYR A 74 -9.85 3.23 1.15
C TYR A 74 -8.47 3.86 1.29
N GLU A 75 -8.09 4.21 2.50
CA GLU A 75 -6.78 4.75 2.77
C GLU A 75 -5.98 3.83 3.66
N THR A 76 -4.69 3.74 3.38
CA THR A 76 -3.78 2.96 4.21
C THR A 76 -2.51 3.76 4.45
N PHE A 77 -2.17 3.99 5.70
CA PHE A 77 -1.00 4.75 6.10
C PHE A 77 -0.02 3.89 6.89
N PHE A 78 1.24 3.89 6.46
CA PHE A 78 2.35 3.26 7.16
C PHE A 78 3.03 4.32 8.02
N VAL A 79 3.00 4.17 9.34
CA VAL A 79 3.71 5.09 10.26
C VAL A 79 5.16 4.67 10.35
N ASP A 80 6.05 5.39 9.65
CA ASP A 80 7.48 5.04 9.55
C ASP A 80 8.33 5.67 10.66
N SER A 81 7.92 6.85 11.17
CA SER A 81 8.50 7.43 12.37
C SER A 81 7.50 8.31 13.11
N GLY A 82 7.76 8.58 14.39
CA GLY A 82 6.89 9.38 15.22
C GLY A 82 5.62 8.64 15.67
N SER A 83 4.60 9.42 16.01
CA SER A 83 3.28 8.90 16.40
C SER A 83 2.18 9.93 16.14
N LEU A 84 0.96 9.44 16.02
CA LEU A 84 -0.23 10.28 15.85
C LEU A 84 -1.40 9.75 16.67
N TRP A 85 -2.31 10.62 17.02
CA TRP A 85 -3.63 10.26 17.51
C TRP A 85 -4.56 10.12 16.31
N LEU A 86 -5.19 8.96 16.20
CA LEU A 86 -6.26 8.69 15.26
C LEU A 86 -7.60 8.83 15.96
N TYR A 87 -8.47 9.64 15.42
CA TYR A 87 -9.87 9.79 15.80
C TYR A 87 -10.72 9.12 14.75
N ILE A 88 -11.47 8.10 15.10
CA ILE A 88 -12.25 7.31 14.16
C ILE A 88 -13.44 6.65 14.85
N ASP A 89 -14.64 6.79 14.30
CA ASP A 89 -15.85 6.13 14.76
C ASP A 89 -16.09 6.25 16.29
N GLY A 90 -15.90 7.45 16.84
CA GLY A 90 -16.05 7.71 18.27
C GLY A 90 -14.90 7.17 19.14
N MET A 91 -13.84 6.66 18.56
CA MET A 91 -12.63 6.21 19.24
C MET A 91 -11.48 7.19 19.03
N LYS A 92 -10.60 7.27 20.04
CA LYS A 92 -9.30 7.92 19.95
C LYS A 92 -8.24 6.90 20.29
N ALA A 93 -7.31 6.65 19.36
CA ALA A 93 -6.24 5.67 19.56
C ALA A 93 -4.91 6.19 19.05
N LYS A 94 -3.82 5.78 19.69
CA LYS A 94 -2.47 6.22 19.31
C LYS A 94 -1.81 5.22 18.37
N ALA A 95 -1.56 5.64 17.13
CA ALA A 95 -0.70 4.94 16.20
C ALA A 95 0.74 5.42 16.32
N LYS A 96 1.71 4.55 16.14
CA LYS A 96 3.14 4.81 16.31
C LYS A 96 3.97 4.08 15.26
N LYS A 97 5.25 4.39 15.20
CA LYS A 97 6.20 3.71 14.31
C LYS A 97 5.97 2.19 14.27
N GLY A 98 5.81 1.65 13.09
CA GLY A 98 5.56 0.24 12.81
C GLY A 98 4.07 -0.10 12.66
N ASP A 99 3.17 0.75 13.10
CA ASP A 99 1.74 0.56 12.87
C ASP A 99 1.34 0.93 11.44
N ILE A 100 0.20 0.40 11.04
CA ILE A 100 -0.46 0.67 9.77
C ILE A 100 -1.86 1.14 10.15
N VAL A 101 -2.28 2.27 9.64
CA VAL A 101 -3.66 2.78 9.79
C VAL A 101 -4.39 2.46 8.50
N HIS A 102 -5.48 1.71 8.61
CA HIS A 102 -6.34 1.37 7.48
C HIS A 102 -7.75 1.92 7.71
N LEU A 103 -8.21 2.70 6.77
CA LEU A 103 -9.47 3.44 6.82
C LEU A 103 -10.38 2.95 5.72
N GLN A 104 -11.58 2.55 6.10
CA GLN A 104 -12.57 2.06 5.16
C GLN A 104 -13.43 3.19 4.62
N ALA A 105 -14.05 2.97 3.48
CA ALA A 105 -15.03 3.89 2.93
C ALA A 105 -16.15 4.19 3.94
N GLY A 106 -16.55 5.45 4.03
CA GLY A 106 -17.57 5.92 4.95
C GLY A 106 -17.12 6.10 6.40
N GLN A 107 -15.88 5.74 6.76
CA GLN A 107 -15.38 5.97 8.11
C GLN A 107 -14.93 7.42 8.30
N SER A 108 -15.59 8.11 9.22
CA SER A 108 -15.16 9.44 9.63
C SER A 108 -13.86 9.36 10.42
N GLN A 109 -12.88 10.12 9.99
CA GLN A 109 -11.54 10.09 10.54
C GLN A 109 -10.95 11.48 10.73
N GLY A 110 -10.01 11.59 11.64
CA GLY A 110 -9.16 12.76 11.83
C GLY A 110 -7.89 12.37 12.54
N MET A 111 -6.84 13.15 12.36
CA MET A 111 -5.52 12.84 12.92
C MET A 111 -4.91 14.04 13.61
N VAL A 112 -4.16 13.79 14.68
CA VAL A 112 -3.30 14.77 15.35
C VAL A 112 -1.89 14.21 15.39
N PHE A 113 -0.97 14.89 14.75
CA PHE A 113 0.44 14.48 14.66
C PHE A 113 1.19 14.92 15.93
N MET A 114 1.96 13.99 16.49
CA MET A 114 2.70 14.19 17.74
C MET A 114 4.18 14.39 17.43
N GLY A 115 4.60 15.65 17.26
CA GLY A 115 5.96 15.99 16.85
C GLY A 115 6.22 15.66 15.37
N ASP A 116 7.44 15.30 15.05
CA ASP A 116 7.84 14.93 13.69
C ASP A 116 7.31 13.52 13.36
N VAL A 117 6.48 13.42 12.35
CA VAL A 117 5.88 12.17 11.90
C VAL A 117 6.16 11.97 10.42
N LYS A 118 6.75 10.82 10.09
CA LYS A 118 6.90 10.36 8.72
C LYS A 118 5.92 9.23 8.48
N TRP A 119 5.11 9.36 7.47
CA TRP A 119 4.16 8.35 7.08
C TRP A 119 4.05 8.21 5.56
N ARG A 120 3.60 7.05 5.11
CA ARG A 120 3.36 6.72 3.72
C ARG A 120 1.90 6.40 3.55
N GLY A 121 1.21 7.15 2.73
CA GLY A 121 -0.20 6.93 2.45
C GLY A 121 -0.41 6.26 1.11
N THR A 122 -1.31 5.30 1.04
CA THR A 122 -1.88 4.82 -0.21
C THR A 122 -3.37 5.07 -0.19
N TYR A 123 -3.89 5.56 -1.29
CA TYR A 123 -5.30 5.77 -1.51
C TYR A 123 -5.75 4.87 -2.66
N HIS A 124 -6.82 4.13 -2.44
CA HIS A 124 -7.42 3.28 -3.45
C HIS A 124 -8.89 3.61 -3.55
N ASP A 125 -9.29 4.08 -4.71
CA ASP A 125 -10.67 4.39 -5.00
C ASP A 125 -11.00 3.98 -6.42
N PHE A 126 -12.05 3.18 -6.55
CA PHE A 126 -12.57 2.79 -7.85
C PHE A 126 -13.43 3.86 -8.50
N ALA A 127 -14.09 4.68 -7.70
CA ALA A 127 -15.09 5.63 -8.16
C ALA A 127 -14.53 7.04 -8.23
N THR A 128 -13.78 7.49 -7.22
CA THR A 128 -13.41 8.89 -7.06
C THR A 128 -12.53 9.42 -8.18
N TYR A 129 -11.59 8.62 -8.67
CA TYR A 129 -10.77 9.03 -9.80
C TYR A 129 -11.61 9.13 -11.09
N SER A 130 -12.47 8.14 -11.30
CA SER A 130 -13.44 8.16 -12.39
C SER A 130 -14.35 9.39 -12.29
N GLU A 131 -14.87 9.67 -11.12
CA GLU A 131 -15.78 10.79 -10.85
C GLU A 131 -15.06 12.15 -10.97
N SER A 132 -13.86 12.32 -10.42
CA SER A 132 -13.05 13.53 -10.65
C SER A 132 -12.67 13.69 -12.11
N GLY A 133 -12.35 12.60 -12.79
CA GLY A 133 -12.12 12.58 -14.23
C GLY A 133 -13.35 12.98 -15.01
N ASP A 134 -14.54 12.55 -14.58
CA ASP A 134 -15.81 12.89 -15.18
C ASP A 134 -16.17 14.35 -14.93
N VAL A 135 -15.96 14.90 -13.74
CA VAL A 135 -16.12 16.33 -13.46
C VAL A 135 -15.23 17.17 -14.39
N ASN A 136 -13.96 16.82 -14.51
CA ASN A 136 -13.04 17.50 -15.40
C ASN A 136 -13.44 17.35 -16.89
N ARG A 137 -14.01 16.22 -17.24
CA ARG A 137 -14.54 15.98 -18.59
C ARG A 137 -15.78 16.84 -18.86
N VAL A 138 -16.71 16.91 -17.89
CA VAL A 138 -17.87 17.80 -17.97
C VAL A 138 -17.42 19.24 -18.19
N LYS A 139 -16.51 19.78 -17.38
CA LYS A 139 -15.94 21.13 -17.54
C LYS A 139 -15.29 21.34 -18.92
N ARG A 140 -14.68 20.31 -19.48
CA ARG A 140 -14.07 20.39 -20.82
C ARG A 140 -15.10 20.50 -21.94
N TYR A 141 -16.19 19.76 -21.84
CA TYR A 141 -17.26 19.75 -22.86
C TYR A 141 -18.32 20.81 -22.64
N MET A 142 -18.47 21.31 -21.41
CA MET A 142 -19.42 22.34 -20.98
C MET A 142 -18.66 23.41 -20.19
N PRO A 143 -17.88 24.28 -20.88
CA PRO A 143 -17.03 25.28 -20.21
C PRO A 143 -17.83 26.25 -19.31
N GLU A 144 -19.13 26.45 -19.59
CA GLU A 144 -20.01 27.25 -18.77
C GLU A 144 -20.19 26.72 -17.34
N LEU A 145 -19.94 25.43 -17.12
CA LEU A 145 -19.95 24.80 -15.79
C LEU A 145 -18.61 24.88 -15.07
N ALA A 146 -17.58 25.44 -15.69
CA ALA A 146 -16.25 25.53 -15.06
C ALA A 146 -16.25 26.34 -13.76
N GLU A 147 -17.14 27.34 -13.69
CA GLU A 147 -17.32 28.21 -12.53
C GLU A 147 -18.47 27.76 -11.61
N ASP A 148 -19.11 26.63 -11.91
CA ASP A 148 -20.19 26.12 -11.08
C ASP A 148 -19.67 25.75 -9.68
N PRO A 149 -20.21 26.36 -8.60
CA PRO A 149 -19.69 26.17 -7.25
C PRO A 149 -19.92 24.75 -6.73
N GLU A 150 -20.99 24.07 -7.10
CA GLU A 150 -21.27 22.70 -6.68
C GLU A 150 -20.31 21.73 -7.38
N LEU A 151 -20.14 21.89 -8.68
CA LEU A 151 -19.20 21.09 -9.45
C LEU A 151 -17.75 21.32 -8.99
N ASN A 152 -17.39 22.56 -8.64
CA ASN A 152 -16.08 22.90 -8.12
C ASN A 152 -15.84 22.36 -6.70
N ALA A 153 -16.87 22.26 -5.89
CA ALA A 153 -16.79 21.65 -4.56
C ALA A 153 -16.51 20.13 -4.65
N LEU A 154 -17.04 19.46 -5.67
CA LEU A 154 -16.81 18.04 -5.89
C LEU A 154 -15.41 17.73 -6.45
N ALA A 155 -14.93 18.54 -7.39
CA ALA A 155 -13.73 18.26 -8.15
C ALA A 155 -12.41 18.19 -7.35
N PRO A 156 -12.13 19.07 -6.37
CA PRO A 156 -10.84 19.07 -5.67
C PRO A 156 -10.73 18.04 -4.55
N ASN A 157 -11.83 17.53 -4.04
CA ASN A 157 -11.87 16.73 -2.82
C ASN A 157 -12.06 15.23 -3.06
N GLY A 158 -12.15 14.79 -4.33
CA GLY A 158 -12.29 13.39 -4.67
C GLY A 158 -13.39 12.68 -3.88
N PHE A 159 -14.58 13.30 -3.79
CA PHE A 159 -15.70 12.79 -2.99
C PHE A 159 -15.37 12.57 -1.50
N MET A 160 -14.50 13.39 -1.01
CA MET A 160 -14.20 13.53 0.41
C MET A 160 -15.19 14.52 1.00
N ASP A 161 -15.96 14.10 1.99
CA ASP A 161 -16.87 14.99 2.71
C ASP A 161 -16.31 15.34 4.08
N THR A 162 -16.40 16.62 4.43
CA THR A 162 -15.98 17.08 5.75
C THR A 162 -17.03 16.70 6.79
N ASN A 163 -16.61 15.99 7.82
CA ASN A 163 -17.47 15.68 8.95
C ASN A 163 -16.89 16.35 10.20
N PRO A 164 -17.59 17.34 10.79
CA PRO A 164 -17.16 17.96 12.02
C PRO A 164 -17.16 16.91 13.13
N MET A 165 -16.00 16.37 13.41
CA MET A 165 -15.81 15.41 14.51
C MET A 165 -15.69 16.17 15.82
N GLU A 166 -16.42 15.71 16.82
CA GLU A 166 -16.33 16.23 18.17
C GLU A 166 -15.31 15.39 18.97
N PRO A 167 -14.04 15.81 19.06
CA PRO A 167 -12.96 14.99 19.61
C PRO A 167 -13.20 14.57 21.07
N PHE A 168 -13.90 15.41 21.85
CA PHE A 168 -14.22 15.10 23.25
C PHE A 168 -15.27 14.00 23.41
N LEU A 169 -16.01 13.67 22.36
CA LEU A 169 -16.91 12.51 22.34
C LEU A 169 -16.20 11.20 22.02
N CYS A 170 -14.95 11.28 21.54
CA CYS A 170 -14.17 10.11 21.25
C CYS A 170 -13.60 9.48 22.52
N LYS A 171 -13.88 8.20 22.70
CA LYS A 171 -13.34 7.42 23.83
C LYS A 171 -11.91 6.96 23.51
N GLU A 172 -10.97 7.27 24.40
CA GLU A 172 -9.62 6.75 24.27
C GLU A 172 -9.59 5.24 24.48
N VAL A 173 -8.97 4.53 23.53
CA VAL A 173 -8.80 3.08 23.54
C VAL A 173 -7.35 2.71 23.22
N PRO A 174 -6.85 1.57 23.73
CA PRO A 174 -5.56 1.06 23.29
C PRO A 174 -5.56 0.77 21.78
N ALA A 175 -4.44 1.00 21.09
CA ALA A 175 -4.28 0.68 19.67
C ALA A 175 -4.70 -0.76 19.31
N SER A 176 -4.56 -1.70 20.26
CA SER A 176 -4.98 -3.09 20.07
C SER A 176 -6.50 -3.29 19.98
N LYS A 177 -7.29 -2.32 20.38
CA LYS A 177 -8.76 -2.33 20.30
C LYS A 177 -9.30 -1.43 19.20
N CYS A 178 -8.47 -0.63 18.56
CA CYS A 178 -8.83 0.14 17.40
C CYS A 178 -8.65 -0.73 16.14
N THR A 179 -9.74 -1.05 15.46
CA THR A 179 -9.72 -1.92 14.27
C THR A 179 -8.99 -1.31 13.09
N ALA A 180 -8.93 0.01 13.04
CA ALA A 180 -8.18 0.73 12.01
C ALA A 180 -6.66 0.67 12.21
N ILE A 181 -6.15 0.33 13.42
CA ILE A 181 -4.72 0.24 13.67
C ILE A 181 -4.27 -1.21 13.58
N LYS A 182 -3.52 -1.51 12.54
CA LYS A 182 -2.97 -2.83 12.19
C LYS A 182 -1.46 -2.87 12.45
N ASN A 183 -0.90 -4.04 12.58
CA ASN A 183 0.56 -4.25 12.55
C ASN A 183 0.92 -5.71 12.30
N LEU A 184 2.20 -5.97 11.94
CA LEU A 184 2.68 -7.31 11.63
C LEU A 184 2.74 -8.28 12.82
N LYS A 185 2.58 -7.79 14.06
CA LYS A 185 2.54 -8.65 15.26
C LYS A 185 1.16 -9.28 15.46
N ARG A 186 0.15 -8.72 14.84
CA ARG A 186 -1.25 -9.14 14.94
C ARG A 186 -1.90 -9.17 13.55
N PRO A 187 -1.37 -9.96 12.61
CA PRO A 187 -1.99 -10.12 11.29
C PRO A 187 -3.31 -10.89 11.42
N HIS A 188 -4.19 -10.74 10.47
CA HIS A 188 -5.39 -11.57 10.35
C HIS A 188 -5.04 -13.03 10.09
N ALA A 189 -4.03 -13.26 9.25
CA ALA A 189 -3.54 -14.59 8.95
C ALA A 189 -2.02 -14.55 8.68
N SER A 190 -1.36 -15.67 8.88
CA SER A 190 0.06 -15.87 8.56
C SER A 190 0.27 -17.21 7.87
N TYR A 191 1.02 -17.22 6.78
CA TYR A 191 1.31 -18.40 5.97
C TYR A 191 2.81 -18.58 5.84
N GLU A 192 3.31 -19.68 6.38
CA GLU A 192 4.74 -19.91 6.48
C GLU A 192 5.27 -20.73 5.30
N PHE A 193 6.28 -20.19 4.65
CA PHE A 193 7.09 -20.85 3.62
C PHE A 193 8.57 -20.87 4.05
N PRO A 194 9.39 -21.75 3.49
CA PRO A 194 10.82 -21.69 3.74
C PRO A 194 11.41 -20.33 3.38
N GLY A 195 11.88 -19.59 4.39
CA GLY A 195 12.47 -18.26 4.23
C GLY A 195 11.50 -17.12 4.01
N CYS A 196 10.18 -17.33 4.13
CA CYS A 196 9.20 -16.27 4.01
C CYS A 196 7.94 -16.55 4.83
N SER A 197 7.46 -15.54 5.54
CA SER A 197 6.15 -15.52 6.18
C SER A 197 5.28 -14.49 5.48
N PHE A 198 4.19 -14.92 4.85
CA PHE A 198 3.17 -14.03 4.30
C PHE A 198 2.14 -13.71 5.36
N LYS A 199 1.96 -12.43 5.64
CA LYS A 199 1.04 -11.93 6.67
C LYS A 199 -0.04 -11.08 6.03
N ILE A 200 -1.29 -11.49 6.17
CA ILE A 200 -2.43 -10.68 5.77
C ILE A 200 -2.70 -9.64 6.86
N VAL A 201 -2.51 -8.37 6.53
CA VAL A 201 -2.65 -7.24 7.46
C VAL A 201 -4.02 -6.61 7.37
N VAL A 202 -4.53 -6.47 6.14
CA VAL A 202 -5.89 -6.00 5.84
C VAL A 202 -6.56 -7.04 4.97
N GLU A 203 -7.69 -7.52 5.41
CA GLU A 203 -8.49 -8.49 4.66
C GLU A 203 -9.27 -7.79 3.54
N ARG A 204 -9.50 -8.53 2.44
CA ARG A 204 -10.23 -8.01 1.28
C ARG A 204 -11.62 -7.47 1.61
N TRP A 205 -12.32 -8.07 2.59
CA TRP A 205 -13.64 -7.61 2.99
C TRP A 205 -13.60 -6.26 3.70
N GLU A 206 -12.47 -5.86 4.27
CA GLU A 206 -12.24 -4.51 4.80
C GLU A 206 -12.06 -3.48 3.67
N ASN A 207 -11.84 -3.94 2.45
CA ASN A 207 -11.67 -3.14 1.23
C ASN A 207 -12.80 -3.39 0.20
N GLY A 208 -14.01 -3.68 0.65
CA GLY A 208 -15.13 -3.91 -0.25
C GLY A 208 -14.96 -5.13 -1.18
N GLY A 209 -14.12 -6.08 -0.82
CA GLY A 209 -13.87 -7.28 -1.61
C GLY A 209 -12.82 -7.16 -2.70
N VAL A 210 -12.17 -6.00 -2.81
CA VAL A 210 -11.31 -5.67 -3.94
C VAL A 210 -9.93 -6.30 -3.84
N LYS A 211 -9.25 -6.12 -2.70
CA LYS A 211 -7.88 -6.60 -2.49
C LYS A 211 -7.58 -6.80 -1.02
N GLU A 212 -6.44 -7.38 -0.76
CA GLU A 212 -5.85 -7.48 0.57
C GLU A 212 -4.60 -6.60 0.64
N LEU A 213 -4.20 -6.26 1.85
CA LEU A 213 -2.85 -5.79 2.10
C LEU A 213 -2.09 -6.92 2.77
N ASP A 214 -1.15 -7.48 2.06
CA ASP A 214 -0.24 -8.47 2.61
C ASP A 214 1.18 -7.94 2.74
N CYS A 215 1.94 -8.60 3.61
CA CYS A 215 3.36 -8.35 3.82
C CYS A 215 4.14 -9.65 3.77
N ALA A 216 5.09 -9.72 2.86
CA ALA A 216 6.11 -10.75 2.85
C ALA A 216 7.25 -10.36 3.80
N VAL A 217 7.38 -11.08 4.90
CA VAL A 217 8.54 -10.99 5.81
C VAL A 217 9.52 -12.07 5.37
N MET A 218 10.67 -11.66 4.84
CA MET A 218 11.56 -12.54 4.09
C MET A 218 12.97 -12.60 4.69
N GLU A 219 13.56 -13.77 4.65
CA GLU A 219 14.95 -14.03 5.07
C GLU A 219 15.92 -13.92 3.88
N PRO A 220 17.20 -13.59 4.13
CA PRO A 220 18.22 -13.60 3.09
C PRO A 220 18.31 -14.95 2.39
N GLY A 221 18.38 -14.92 1.06
CA GLY A 221 18.39 -16.11 0.23
C GLY A 221 17.00 -16.62 -0.18
N PHE A 222 15.91 -16.01 0.30
CA PHE A 222 14.61 -16.26 -0.26
C PHE A 222 14.54 -15.75 -1.70
N THR A 223 13.89 -16.52 -2.56
CA THR A 223 13.70 -16.18 -3.99
C THR A 223 12.29 -16.47 -4.42
N ALA A 224 11.77 -15.64 -5.31
CA ALA A 224 10.54 -15.91 -6.03
C ALA A 224 10.69 -15.50 -7.50
N LYS A 225 10.12 -16.28 -8.40
CA LYS A 225 10.16 -16.03 -9.83
C LYS A 225 8.78 -16.20 -10.42
N TRP A 226 8.26 -15.12 -10.98
CA TRP A 226 6.99 -15.13 -11.68
C TRP A 226 7.18 -15.64 -13.11
N VAL A 227 6.12 -16.24 -13.63
CA VAL A 227 6.11 -16.67 -15.04
C VAL A 227 6.11 -15.47 -15.97
N LYS A 228 6.26 -15.78 -17.24
CA LYS A 228 6.55 -14.86 -18.32
C LYS A 228 5.60 -13.68 -18.49
N TYR A 229 4.32 -13.85 -18.23
CA TYR A 229 3.28 -12.88 -18.56
C TYR A 229 2.23 -12.77 -17.44
N PRO A 230 2.63 -12.37 -16.22
CA PRO A 230 1.64 -12.17 -15.17
C PRO A 230 0.68 -11.03 -15.58
N PRO A 231 -0.64 -11.29 -15.56
CA PRO A 231 -1.63 -10.35 -16.09
C PRO A 231 -1.98 -9.22 -15.11
N ILE A 232 -1.24 -9.11 -14.01
CA ILE A 232 -1.45 -8.14 -12.97
C ILE A 232 -0.27 -7.19 -12.85
N ARG A 233 -0.57 -5.94 -12.54
CA ARG A 233 0.42 -4.98 -12.06
C ARG A 233 0.62 -5.23 -10.58
N GLU A 234 1.85 -5.21 -10.13
CA GLU A 234 2.18 -5.25 -8.71
C GLU A 234 2.94 -4.00 -8.33
N LEU A 235 2.57 -3.46 -7.19
CA LEU A 235 3.22 -2.32 -6.58
C LEU A 235 3.75 -2.77 -5.22
N PHE A 236 5.05 -3.02 -5.15
CA PHE A 236 5.67 -3.44 -3.91
C PHE A 236 6.23 -2.24 -3.15
N TYR A 237 5.90 -2.13 -1.89
CA TYR A 237 6.56 -1.23 -0.96
C TYR A 237 7.55 -2.01 -0.09
N LEU A 238 8.84 -1.86 -0.39
CA LEU A 238 9.92 -2.39 0.44
C LEU A 238 10.14 -1.43 1.60
N ARG A 239 9.46 -1.70 2.71
CA ARG A 239 9.53 -0.86 3.90
C ARG A 239 10.87 -1.00 4.60
N LYS A 240 11.47 -2.19 4.55
CA LYS A 240 12.71 -2.53 5.23
C LYS A 240 13.44 -3.64 4.50
N GLY A 241 14.77 -3.56 4.51
CA GLY A 241 15.66 -4.61 4.02
C GLY A 241 16.24 -4.30 2.65
N LYS A 242 16.73 -5.35 1.98
CA LYS A 242 17.37 -5.23 0.67
C LYS A 242 16.99 -6.40 -0.21
N VAL A 243 16.46 -6.10 -1.39
CA VAL A 243 15.98 -7.08 -2.34
C VAL A 243 16.52 -6.78 -3.73
N LYS A 244 17.07 -7.79 -4.38
CA LYS A 244 17.45 -7.73 -5.79
C LYS A 244 16.24 -8.12 -6.63
N PHE A 245 15.82 -7.22 -7.50
CA PHE A 245 14.78 -7.42 -8.49
C PHE A 245 15.37 -7.65 -9.88
N THR A 246 14.68 -8.47 -10.67
CA THR A 246 14.85 -8.50 -12.12
C THR A 246 13.46 -8.36 -12.74
N ILE A 247 13.22 -7.26 -13.47
CA ILE A 247 11.94 -6.95 -14.14
C ILE A 247 12.25 -6.67 -15.61
N CYS A 248 11.57 -7.32 -16.54
CA CYS A 248 11.81 -7.20 -17.97
C CYS A 248 13.30 -7.36 -18.36
N GLY A 249 14.03 -8.23 -17.67
CA GLY A 249 15.46 -8.45 -17.88
C GLY A 249 16.38 -7.41 -17.23
N GLN A 250 15.86 -6.30 -16.73
CA GLN A 250 16.64 -5.29 -16.00
C GLN A 250 16.80 -5.72 -14.54
N THR A 251 18.03 -5.74 -14.07
CA THR A 251 18.35 -6.12 -12.69
C THR A 251 18.79 -4.89 -11.88
N PHE A 252 18.18 -4.71 -10.71
CA PHE A 252 18.51 -3.63 -9.79
C PHE A 252 18.34 -4.08 -8.34
N ILE A 253 18.87 -3.30 -7.42
CA ILE A 253 18.73 -3.51 -5.98
C ILE A 253 17.84 -2.41 -5.43
N ALA A 254 16.79 -2.81 -4.72
CA ALA A 254 15.98 -1.94 -3.88
C ALA A 254 16.38 -2.14 -2.42
N ASP A 255 16.50 -1.07 -1.69
CA ASP A 255 16.73 -1.04 -0.25
C ASP A 255 15.53 -0.43 0.50
N ASP A 256 15.71 -0.10 1.77
CA ASP A 256 14.66 0.46 2.62
C ASP A 256 13.94 1.63 1.96
N GLU A 257 12.63 1.69 2.17
CA GLU A 257 11.77 2.79 1.73
C GLU A 257 11.76 2.98 0.21
N CYS A 258 11.76 1.90 -0.53
CA CYS A 258 11.61 1.91 -1.99
C CYS A 258 10.24 1.36 -2.41
N VAL A 259 9.70 1.92 -3.47
CA VAL A 259 8.54 1.37 -4.19
C VAL A 259 9.00 0.79 -5.50
N ILE A 260 8.53 -0.40 -5.79
CA ILE A 260 8.81 -1.12 -7.02
C ILE A 260 7.50 -1.29 -7.79
N ASN A 261 7.43 -0.69 -8.98
CA ASN A 261 6.31 -0.84 -9.89
C ASN A 261 6.62 -1.92 -10.92
N ALA A 262 6.00 -3.07 -10.79
CA ALA A 262 6.11 -4.15 -11.76
C ALA A 262 4.91 -4.12 -12.71
N PRO A 263 5.09 -3.70 -13.98
CA PRO A 263 4.02 -3.60 -14.94
C PRO A 263 3.34 -4.94 -15.20
N ARG A 264 2.11 -4.90 -15.73
CA ARG A 264 1.45 -6.10 -16.27
C ARG A 264 2.32 -6.76 -17.30
N PHE A 265 2.21 -8.08 -17.38
CA PHE A 265 2.91 -8.92 -18.34
C PHE A 265 4.44 -8.88 -18.23
N ALA A 266 5.00 -8.12 -17.27
CA ALA A 266 6.42 -8.07 -17.04
C ALA A 266 6.91 -9.35 -16.33
N PRO A 267 7.77 -10.16 -16.95
CA PRO A 267 8.46 -11.24 -16.26
C PRO A 267 9.35 -10.64 -15.17
N ARG A 268 9.29 -11.22 -13.97
CA ARG A 268 10.01 -10.69 -12.81
C ARG A 268 10.50 -11.77 -11.87
N SER A 269 11.55 -11.45 -11.12
CA SER A 269 12.05 -12.29 -10.03
C SER A 269 12.65 -11.44 -8.93
N ILE A 270 12.68 -12.01 -7.73
CA ILE A 270 13.33 -11.43 -6.57
C ILE A 270 14.35 -12.38 -5.95
N GLU A 271 15.39 -11.81 -5.35
CA GLU A 271 16.33 -12.46 -4.46
C GLU A 271 16.55 -11.56 -3.25
N VAL A 272 16.23 -12.05 -2.05
CA VAL A 272 16.37 -11.30 -0.81
C VAL A 272 17.82 -11.32 -0.37
N LEU A 273 18.40 -10.14 -0.16
CA LEU A 273 19.80 -9.97 0.24
C LEU A 273 19.96 -9.70 1.73
N GLU A 274 19.00 -9.00 2.34
CA GLU A 274 18.95 -8.72 3.78
C GLU A 274 17.52 -9.00 4.30
N PRO A 275 17.31 -9.22 5.62
CA PRO A 275 15.97 -9.44 6.18
C PRO A 275 15.03 -8.32 5.75
N SER A 276 13.91 -8.67 5.14
CA SER A 276 13.06 -7.71 4.41
C SER A 276 11.60 -7.80 4.80
N GLU A 277 10.94 -6.63 4.80
CA GLU A 277 9.49 -6.46 4.93
C GLU A 277 8.98 -5.78 3.66
N MET A 278 8.23 -6.50 2.84
CA MET A 278 7.73 -6.01 1.56
C MET A 278 6.21 -6.18 1.49
N TYR A 279 5.52 -5.07 1.30
CA TYR A 279 4.06 -5.03 1.15
C TYR A 279 3.68 -5.06 -0.32
N ASP A 280 2.64 -5.82 -0.66
CA ASP A 280 1.98 -5.73 -1.96
C ASP A 280 0.81 -4.74 -1.89
N LEU A 281 0.99 -3.57 -2.45
CA LEU A 281 0.00 -2.50 -2.48
C LEU A 281 -1.00 -2.64 -3.65
N GLY A 282 -0.62 -3.38 -4.68
CA GLY A 282 -1.40 -3.59 -5.91
C GLY A 282 -1.97 -5.01 -6.06
N GLY A 283 -1.80 -5.84 -5.03
CA GLY A 283 -2.09 -7.27 -5.09
C GLY A 283 -3.54 -7.62 -5.39
N GLN A 284 -3.69 -8.79 -6.02
CA GLN A 284 -4.99 -9.39 -6.26
C GLN A 284 -5.36 -10.36 -5.13
N PRO A 285 -6.65 -10.49 -4.76
CA PRO A 285 -7.08 -11.39 -3.69
C PRO A 285 -6.82 -12.88 -3.96
N TYR A 286 -6.48 -13.24 -5.18
CA TYR A 286 -6.19 -14.63 -5.57
C TYR A 286 -4.98 -15.21 -4.84
N TRP A 287 -4.00 -14.37 -4.48
CA TRP A 287 -2.81 -14.82 -3.78
C TRP A 287 -3.13 -15.38 -2.39
N SER A 288 -3.89 -14.65 -1.60
CA SER A 288 -4.31 -15.12 -0.28
C SER A 288 -5.22 -16.34 -0.36
N LEU A 289 -6.12 -16.42 -1.35
CA LEU A 289 -6.95 -17.60 -1.57
C LEU A 289 -6.10 -18.85 -1.88
N PHE A 290 -5.03 -18.67 -2.68
CA PHE A 290 -4.05 -19.72 -2.90
C PHE A 290 -3.37 -20.11 -1.59
N LEU A 291 -2.87 -19.16 -0.82
CA LEU A 291 -2.17 -19.40 0.45
C LEU A 291 -3.07 -20.10 1.46
N GLN A 292 -4.33 -19.69 1.60
CA GLN A 292 -5.31 -20.33 2.46
C GLN A 292 -5.53 -21.79 2.07
N SER A 293 -5.73 -22.05 0.76
CA SER A 293 -5.94 -23.42 0.26
C SER A 293 -4.70 -24.28 0.46
N TYR A 294 -3.52 -23.74 0.19
CA TYR A 294 -2.25 -24.42 0.42
C TYR A 294 -2.07 -24.77 1.91
N ALA A 295 -2.27 -23.78 2.80
CA ALA A 295 -2.13 -23.97 4.24
C ALA A 295 -3.14 -24.99 4.79
N SER A 296 -4.38 -24.96 4.30
CA SER A 296 -5.41 -25.91 4.68
C SER A 296 -5.02 -27.35 4.31
N ILE A 297 -4.57 -27.58 3.08
CA ILE A 297 -4.09 -28.91 2.66
C ILE A 297 -2.88 -29.33 3.50
N LYS A 298 -1.94 -28.43 3.70
CA LYS A 298 -0.74 -28.70 4.51
C LYS A 298 -1.09 -29.11 5.94
N HIS A 299 -2.13 -28.51 6.51
CA HIS A 299 -2.56 -28.80 7.89
C HIS A 299 -3.34 -30.09 8.01
N TYR A 300 -4.35 -30.31 7.15
CA TYR A 300 -5.29 -31.43 7.30
C TYR A 300 -4.85 -32.69 6.57
N ASP A 301 -4.16 -32.57 5.42
CA ASP A 301 -3.70 -33.71 4.64
C ASP A 301 -2.42 -33.36 3.84
N PRO A 302 -1.26 -33.26 4.52
CA PRO A 302 -0.02 -32.83 3.89
C PRO A 302 0.46 -33.77 2.76
N LYS A 303 0.00 -35.03 2.72
CA LYS A 303 0.32 -35.97 1.64
C LYS A 303 -0.29 -35.56 0.30
N ARG A 304 -1.35 -34.75 0.33
CA ARG A 304 -1.98 -34.20 -0.89
C ARG A 304 -1.25 -32.99 -1.47
N LEU A 305 -0.24 -32.43 -0.81
CA LEU A 305 0.59 -31.37 -1.39
C LEU A 305 1.60 -31.95 -2.40
N THR A 306 1.08 -32.62 -3.41
CA THR A 306 1.90 -33.06 -4.55
C THR A 306 2.15 -31.90 -5.52
N PRO A 307 3.17 -32.00 -6.39
CA PRO A 307 3.40 -31.01 -7.44
C PRO A 307 2.14 -30.73 -8.27
N GLU A 308 1.39 -31.76 -8.63
CA GLU A 308 0.17 -31.68 -9.43
C GLU A 308 -0.94 -30.91 -8.68
N THR A 309 -1.09 -31.15 -7.37
CA THR A 309 -2.04 -30.40 -6.54
C THR A 309 -1.66 -28.92 -6.46
N ILE A 310 -0.38 -28.62 -6.25
CA ILE A 310 0.11 -27.25 -6.19
C ILE A 310 -0.09 -26.54 -7.53
N ASP A 311 0.20 -27.20 -8.64
CA ASP A 311 -0.04 -26.66 -9.98
C ASP A 311 -1.53 -26.46 -10.27
N GLY A 312 -2.38 -27.38 -9.79
CA GLY A 312 -3.84 -27.23 -9.85
C GLY A 312 -4.33 -26.00 -9.06
N LEU A 313 -3.81 -25.78 -7.86
CA LEU A 313 -4.11 -24.58 -7.06
C LEU A 313 -3.64 -23.29 -7.76
N LYS A 314 -2.41 -23.28 -8.30
CA LYS A 314 -1.89 -22.14 -9.06
C LYS A 314 -2.81 -21.80 -10.24
N LYS A 315 -3.23 -22.79 -11.02
CA LYS A 315 -4.17 -22.60 -12.13
C LYS A 315 -5.52 -22.05 -11.65
N LYS A 316 -6.06 -22.64 -10.59
CA LYS A 316 -7.36 -22.24 -10.02
C LYS A 316 -7.38 -20.78 -9.58
N PHE A 317 -6.31 -20.30 -8.99
CA PHE A 317 -6.21 -18.95 -8.44
C PHE A 317 -5.39 -18.01 -9.32
N HIS A 318 -5.07 -18.39 -10.54
CA HIS A 318 -4.31 -17.58 -11.49
C HIS A 318 -2.93 -17.12 -10.97
N ILE A 319 -2.30 -17.95 -10.12
CA ILE A 319 -1.00 -17.63 -9.53
C ILE A 319 0.11 -17.85 -10.55
N GLN A 320 0.73 -16.77 -10.93
CA GLN A 320 1.74 -16.72 -11.98
C GLN A 320 3.18 -16.89 -11.44
N ILE A 321 3.35 -17.64 -10.36
CA ILE A 321 4.66 -17.94 -9.77
C ILE A 321 5.21 -19.26 -10.32
N GLU A 322 6.40 -19.20 -10.90
CA GLU A 322 7.15 -20.39 -11.38
C GLU A 322 7.84 -21.09 -10.20
N SER A 323 8.52 -20.33 -9.35
CA SER A 323 9.24 -20.85 -8.20
C SER A 323 9.19 -19.91 -7.01
N ILE A 324 9.20 -20.48 -5.82
CA ILE A 324 9.23 -19.75 -4.56
C ILE A 324 9.98 -20.59 -3.52
N GLY A 325 10.84 -19.98 -2.73
CA GLY A 325 11.56 -20.63 -1.63
C GLY A 325 13.02 -20.20 -1.51
N MET A 326 13.75 -20.90 -0.67
CA MET A 326 15.17 -20.61 -0.43
C MET A 326 16.04 -20.99 -1.61
N LYS A 327 16.98 -20.13 -1.96
CA LYS A 327 18.01 -20.42 -2.94
C LYS A 327 18.81 -21.66 -2.50
N ARG A 328 18.84 -22.68 -3.34
CA ARG A 328 19.68 -23.86 -3.06
C ARG A 328 21.14 -23.43 -3.02
N LYS A 329 21.82 -23.66 -1.90
CA LYS A 329 23.29 -23.52 -1.85
C LYS A 329 23.85 -24.52 -2.87
N ARG A 330 24.53 -24.02 -3.91
CA ARG A 330 25.34 -24.92 -4.74
C ARG A 330 26.39 -25.53 -3.83
N LYS A 331 26.38 -26.87 -3.73
CA LYS A 331 27.44 -27.64 -3.07
C LYS A 331 28.71 -27.55 -3.89
#